data_b9195e8abd74b5be0733e18807268c19
#
_entry.id   b9195e8abd74b5be0733e18807268c19
#
_cell.length_a   1.000
_cell.length_b   1.000
_cell.length_c   1.000
_cell.angle_alpha   90.00
_cell.angle_beta   90.00
_cell.angle_gamma   90.00
#
_symmetry.space_group_name_H-M   'P 1'
#
loop_
_entity.id
_entity.type
_entity.pdbx_description
1 polymer ?
#
loop_
_entity_poly.entity_id
_entity_poly.type
_entity_poly.pdbx_seq_one_letter_code
_entity_poly.pdbx_strand_id
1 'polypeptide(L)'
;EQDIYEELKSIKQYLLLGAKSALNMDDAALLTGLSKSRLYCLVSKKQVPHYKKGKSTYFNKKELENWMLQIRVSTDEEVEQQAAQYVYNKN
;
A
#
# COMPACT_ATOMS: atom_id res chain seq x y z
N GLU A 1 -11.50 1.59 -28.53
CA GLU A 1 -10.26 0.87 -28.89
C GLU A 1 -9.11 1.24 -27.95
N GLN A 2 -8.92 2.52 -27.66
CA GLN A 2 -7.88 2.94 -26.72
C GLN A 2 -8.12 2.38 -25.32
N ASP A 3 -9.38 2.31 -24.89
CA ASP A 3 -9.72 1.80 -23.56
C ASP A 3 -9.34 0.33 -23.39
N ILE A 4 -9.59 -0.48 -24.44
CA ILE A 4 -9.22 -1.92 -24.43
C ILE A 4 -7.71 -2.07 -24.34
N TYR A 5 -6.98 -1.25 -25.09
CA TYR A 5 -5.52 -1.29 -25.10
C TYR A 5 -4.96 -0.92 -23.72
N GLU A 6 -5.53 0.11 -23.08
CA GLU A 6 -5.10 0.53 -21.75
C GLU A 6 -5.42 -0.53 -20.71
N GLU A 7 -6.58 -1.19 -20.82
CA GLU A 7 -6.93 -2.28 -19.91
C GLU A 7 -5.95 -3.44 -20.01
N LEU A 8 -5.58 -3.85 -21.22
CA LEU A 8 -4.60 -4.91 -21.45
C LEU A 8 -3.24 -4.53 -20.88
N LYS A 9 -2.84 -3.28 -21.05
CA LYS A 9 -1.59 -2.78 -20.50
C LYS A 9 -1.59 -2.82 -18.98
N SER A 10 -2.71 -2.42 -18.36
CA SER A 10 -2.87 -2.46 -16.90
C SER A 10 -2.81 -3.89 -16.36
N ILE A 11 -3.49 -4.82 -17.02
CA ILE A 11 -3.48 -6.24 -16.63
C ILE A 11 -2.06 -6.78 -16.71
N LYS A 12 -1.33 -6.48 -17.78
CA LYS A 12 0.06 -6.90 -17.94
C LYS A 12 0.93 -6.35 -16.81
N GLN A 13 0.75 -5.08 -16.45
CA GLN A 13 1.50 -4.46 -15.36
C GLN A 13 1.23 -5.16 -14.03
N TYR A 14 -0.02 -5.48 -13.73
CA TYR A 14 -0.38 -6.18 -12.50
C TYR A 14 0.20 -7.60 -12.46
N LEU A 15 0.22 -8.30 -13.58
CA LEU A 15 0.84 -9.63 -13.66
C LEU A 15 2.34 -9.56 -13.40
N LEU A 16 3.02 -8.57 -13.99
CA LEU A 16 4.45 -8.37 -13.75
C LEU A 16 4.73 -8.01 -12.31
N LEU A 17 3.89 -7.18 -11.70
CA LEU A 17 4.01 -6.80 -10.31
C LEU A 17 3.88 -8.02 -9.40
N GLY A 18 2.97 -8.95 -9.72
CA GLY A 18 2.80 -10.17 -8.95
C GLY A 18 4.02 -11.08 -8.97
N ALA A 19 4.85 -11.00 -10.00
CA ALA A 19 6.05 -11.82 -10.13
C ALA A 19 7.28 -11.24 -9.44
N LYS A 20 7.22 -9.98 -8.98
CA LYS A 20 8.36 -9.32 -8.34
C LYS A 20 8.26 -9.38 -6.83
N SER A 21 9.40 -9.62 -6.18
CA SER A 21 9.50 -9.52 -4.71
C SER A 21 10.08 -8.18 -4.29
N ALA A 22 10.93 -7.59 -5.13
CA ALA A 22 11.51 -6.26 -4.90
C ALA A 22 10.84 -5.26 -5.85
N LEU A 23 10.28 -4.20 -5.28
CA LEU A 23 9.51 -3.21 -6.02
C LEU A 23 10.25 -1.88 -6.07
N ASN A 24 10.25 -1.23 -7.23
CA ASN A 24 10.74 0.14 -7.34
C ASN A 24 9.60 1.12 -7.00
N MET A 25 9.85 2.43 -7.17
CA MET A 25 8.86 3.45 -6.83
C MET A 25 7.60 3.33 -7.70
N ASP A 26 7.75 3.03 -8.99
CA ASP A 26 6.62 2.85 -9.89
C ASP A 26 5.78 1.63 -9.49
N ASP A 27 6.44 0.53 -9.18
CA ASP A 27 5.78 -0.70 -8.74
C ASP A 27 5.01 -0.46 -7.43
N ALA A 28 5.61 0.25 -6.49
CA ALA A 28 4.98 0.55 -5.22
C ALA A 28 3.77 1.46 -5.39
N ALA A 29 3.85 2.44 -6.29
CA ALA A 29 2.72 3.30 -6.60
C ALA A 29 1.56 2.48 -7.18
N LEU A 30 1.87 1.53 -8.05
CA LEU A 30 0.85 0.66 -8.64
C LEU A 30 0.21 -0.24 -7.59
N LEU A 31 1.01 -0.83 -6.71
CA LEU A 31 0.51 -1.74 -5.68
C LEU A 31 -0.34 -1.02 -4.65
N THR A 32 0.12 0.13 -4.16
CA THR A 32 -0.56 0.87 -3.09
C THR A 32 -1.70 1.75 -3.59
N GLY A 33 -1.70 2.10 -4.87
CA GLY A 33 -2.65 3.06 -5.42
C GLY A 33 -2.32 4.50 -5.07
N LEU A 34 -1.18 4.75 -4.44
CA LEU A 34 -0.74 6.09 -4.07
C LEU A 34 0.08 6.71 -5.21
N SER A 35 0.08 8.05 -5.28
CA SER A 35 0.94 8.75 -6.23
C SER A 35 2.41 8.61 -5.82
N LYS A 36 3.32 8.78 -6.77
CA LYS A 36 4.75 8.79 -6.48
C LYS A 36 5.12 9.89 -5.51
N SER A 37 4.51 11.07 -5.67
CA SER A 37 4.74 12.21 -4.77
C SER A 37 4.40 11.85 -3.34
N ARG A 38 3.28 11.18 -3.13
CA ARG A 38 2.85 10.73 -1.81
C ARG A 38 3.85 9.70 -1.24
N LEU A 39 4.28 8.76 -2.05
CA LEU A 39 5.25 7.74 -1.64
C LEU A 39 6.59 8.37 -1.27
N TYR A 40 7.07 9.33 -2.06
CA TYR A 40 8.31 10.04 -1.72
C TYR A 40 8.19 10.75 -0.38
N CYS A 41 7.04 11.34 -0.12
CA CYS A 41 6.77 12.00 1.17
C CYS A 41 6.83 10.98 2.32
N LEU A 42 6.19 9.82 2.16
CA LEU A 42 6.19 8.77 3.17
C LEU A 42 7.59 8.21 3.40
N VAL A 43 8.38 8.03 2.34
CA VAL A 43 9.76 7.58 2.44
C VAL A 43 10.60 8.60 3.19
N SER A 44 10.45 9.89 2.87
CA SER A 44 11.19 10.97 3.54
C SER A 44 10.89 11.01 5.02
N LYS A 45 9.66 10.75 5.41
CA LYS A 45 9.24 10.75 6.82
C LYS A 45 9.47 9.40 7.50
N LYS A 46 10.00 8.42 6.78
CA LYS A 46 10.22 7.07 7.26
C LYS A 46 8.95 6.41 7.79
N GLN A 47 7.84 6.66 7.10
CA GLN A 47 6.52 6.14 7.48
C GLN A 47 6.09 4.92 6.67
N VAL A 48 6.95 4.45 5.76
CA VAL A 48 6.68 3.26 4.95
C VAL A 48 7.96 2.42 4.90
N PRO A 49 7.85 1.07 5.01
CA PRO A 49 9.03 0.22 4.91
C PRO A 49 9.68 0.36 3.54
N HIS A 50 10.95 0.68 3.51
CA HIS A 50 11.67 0.87 2.26
C HIS A 50 13.15 0.55 2.45
N TYR A 51 13.83 0.33 1.33
CA TYR A 51 15.26 0.05 1.27
C TYR A 51 15.90 0.96 0.24
N LYS A 52 17.10 1.40 0.50
CA LYS A 52 17.84 2.24 -0.42
C LYS A 52 19.09 1.53 -0.90
N LYS A 53 19.32 1.60 -2.21
CA LYS A 53 20.54 1.12 -2.84
C LYS A 53 21.05 2.24 -3.73
N GLY A 54 22.11 2.95 -3.28
CA GLY A 54 22.56 4.14 -3.96
C GLY A 54 21.49 5.23 -3.93
N LYS A 55 21.10 5.71 -5.10
CA LYS A 55 20.04 6.72 -5.23
C LYS A 55 18.65 6.14 -5.42
N SER A 56 18.57 4.82 -5.54
CA SER A 56 17.29 4.15 -5.82
C SER A 56 16.61 3.69 -4.54
N THR A 57 15.29 3.80 -4.51
CA THR A 57 14.46 3.32 -3.41
C THR A 57 13.73 2.07 -3.84
N TYR A 58 13.73 1.05 -2.99
CA TYR A 58 13.07 -0.22 -3.23
C TYR A 58 12.18 -0.58 -2.07
N PHE A 59 11.19 -1.42 -2.34
CA PHE A 59 10.24 -1.91 -1.34
C PHE A 59 10.19 -3.42 -1.41
N ASN A 60 10.05 -4.07 -0.26
CA ASN A 60 9.73 -5.49 -0.21
C ASN A 60 8.24 -5.65 -0.36
N LYS A 61 7.79 -6.47 -1.31
CA LYS A 61 6.37 -6.62 -1.62
C LYS A 61 5.56 -7.05 -0.41
N LYS A 62 6.04 -8.04 0.33
CA LYS A 62 5.32 -8.55 1.50
C LYS A 62 5.24 -7.52 2.61
N GLU A 63 6.34 -6.82 2.86
CA GLU A 63 6.36 -5.76 3.87
C GLU A 63 5.42 -4.62 3.51
N LEU A 64 5.38 -4.25 2.22
CA LEU A 64 4.52 -3.19 1.75
C LEU A 64 3.05 -3.61 1.83
N GLU A 65 2.73 -4.85 1.48
CA GLU A 65 1.38 -5.39 1.63
C GLU A 65 0.94 -5.39 3.09
N ASN A 66 1.82 -5.82 3.99
CA ASN A 66 1.53 -5.81 5.43
C ASN A 66 1.32 -4.40 5.95
N TRP A 67 2.13 -3.46 5.47
CA TRP A 67 1.99 -2.05 5.84
C TRP A 67 0.64 -1.49 5.39
N MET A 68 0.21 -1.85 4.18
CA MET A 68 -1.11 -1.45 3.67
C MET A 68 -2.24 -1.99 4.54
N LEU A 69 -2.11 -3.22 4.99
CA LEU A 69 -3.12 -3.88 5.80
C LEU A 69 -3.18 -3.34 7.24
N GLN A 70 -2.10 -2.74 7.72
CA GLN A 70 -2.09 -2.11 9.04
C GLN A 70 -2.94 -0.84 9.08
N ILE A 71 -3.16 -0.19 7.93
CA ILE A 71 -3.98 1.01 7.85
C ILE A 71 -5.43 0.59 7.53
N ARG A 72 -6.01 -0.17 8.43
CA ARG A 72 -7.37 -0.64 8.25
C ARG A 72 -8.37 0.37 8.79
N VAL A 73 -9.38 0.67 7.98
CA VAL A 73 -10.53 1.48 8.42
C VAL A 73 -11.55 0.54 9.02
N SER A 74 -11.91 0.78 10.28
CA SER A 74 -12.88 -0.06 10.98
C SER A 74 -14.27 0.07 10.32
N THR A 75 -14.99 -1.05 10.26
CA THR A 75 -16.38 -1.03 9.82
C THR A 75 -17.25 -0.36 10.88
N ASP A 76 -18.44 0.11 10.51
CA ASP A 76 -19.35 0.72 11.46
C ASP A 76 -19.67 -0.23 12.61
N GLU A 77 -19.86 -1.52 12.29
CA GLU A 77 -20.11 -2.54 13.29
C GLU A 77 -18.96 -2.69 14.26
N GLU A 78 -17.74 -2.69 13.76
CA GLU A 78 -16.54 -2.80 14.61
C GLU A 78 -16.39 -1.59 15.52
N VAL A 79 -16.71 -0.40 15.02
CA VAL A 79 -16.66 0.83 15.83
C VAL A 79 -17.67 0.76 16.96
N GLU A 80 -18.89 0.27 16.70
CA GLU A 80 -19.90 0.09 17.74
C GLU A 80 -19.44 -0.89 18.82
N GLN A 81 -18.83 -2.02 18.41
CA GLN A 81 -18.31 -3.00 19.36
C GLN A 81 -17.19 -2.43 20.20
N GLN A 82 -16.28 -1.67 19.61
CA GLN A 82 -15.19 -1.03 20.36
C GLN A 82 -15.73 0.00 21.34
N ALA A 83 -16.72 0.78 20.92
CA ALA A 83 -17.33 1.78 21.80
C ALA A 83 -18.02 1.10 22.98
N ALA A 84 -18.74 0.00 22.73
CA ALA A 84 -19.41 -0.77 23.78
C ALA A 84 -18.39 -1.34 24.77
N GLN A 85 -17.27 -1.89 24.27
CA GLN A 85 -16.21 -2.43 25.10
C GLN A 85 -15.56 -1.34 25.95
N TYR A 86 -15.33 -0.18 25.36
CA TYR A 86 -14.72 0.95 26.07
C TYR A 86 -15.59 1.40 27.24
N VAL A 87 -16.90 1.55 27.00
CA VAL A 87 -17.85 1.94 28.06
C VAL A 87 -17.90 0.87 29.15
N TYR A 88 -17.89 -0.41 28.75
CA TYR A 88 -17.97 -1.54 29.67
C TYR A 88 -16.73 -1.62 30.57
N ASN A 89 -15.54 -1.34 30.01
CA ASN A 89 -14.27 -1.47 30.73
C ASN A 89 -13.88 -0.22 31.51
N LYS A 90 -14.69 0.81 31.50
CA LYS A 90 -14.36 2.11 32.08
C LYS A 90 -14.67 2.18 33.57
N ASN A 91 -14.91 1.09 34.20
CA ASN A 91 -15.13 1.05 35.64
C ASN A 91 -13.79 0.84 36.39
#